data_e909c7e6ed7dc5198b0e00d3ae20353d
#
_entry.id   e909c7e6ed7dc5198b0e00d3ae20353d
#
_cell.length_a   1.000
_cell.length_b   1.000
_cell.length_c   1.000
_cell.angle_alpha   90.00
_cell.angle_beta   90.00
_cell.angle_gamma   90.00
#
_symmetry.space_group_name_H-M   'P 1'
#
loop_
_entity.id
_entity.type
_entity.pdbx_description
1 polymer ?
#
loop_
_entity_poly.entity_id
_entity_poly.type
_entity_poly.pdbx_seq_one_letter_code
_entity_poly.pdbx_strand_id
1 'polypeptide(L)'
;PIKRTIKKRFFEFNIFVYNALSRNIYLLRFEREYVSFKPRSAPETIVKSSILFLQVIENQKYWFAARTRDKQEFAVRKSLDKLKSEEKLDLDYYLPTRIVISQLKYRRKRSEVPVIRNLIFICATKQTACDISNVYNVQLFYMKDLFTHSMLVVPNKQMEDFMFVMDLNPDGVNFDNEPFAIGDKVKVVKGDFSGIEGEVATEANKTYVVIRIKGVLVASVKVPKSYLKFIK
;
A
#
# COMPACT_ATOMS: atom_id res chain seq x y z
N PRO A 1 -38.29 -1.15 -29.02
CA PRO A 1 -36.95 -0.78 -29.52
C PRO A 1 -36.16 0.07 -28.50
N ILE A 2 -36.78 1.08 -27.88
CA ILE A 2 -36.13 2.05 -26.97
C ILE A 2 -35.47 1.39 -25.73
N LYS A 3 -36.14 0.42 -25.10
CA LYS A 3 -35.58 -0.30 -23.92
C LYS A 3 -34.32 -1.12 -24.23
N ARG A 4 -34.19 -1.65 -25.45
CA ARG A 4 -33.00 -2.40 -25.90
C ARG A 4 -31.80 -1.45 -26.14
N THR A 5 -32.06 -0.26 -26.68
CA THR A 5 -31.02 0.75 -26.93
C THR A 5 -30.50 1.35 -25.63
N ILE A 6 -31.36 1.57 -24.64
CA ILE A 6 -30.99 2.05 -23.32
C ILE A 6 -30.13 0.99 -22.60
N LYS A 7 -30.51 -0.30 -22.67
CA LYS A 7 -29.74 -1.38 -22.04
C LYS A 7 -28.36 -1.57 -22.69
N LYS A 8 -28.24 -1.41 -24.00
CA LYS A 8 -26.98 -1.50 -24.73
C LYS A 8 -26.07 -0.34 -24.40
N ARG A 9 -26.57 0.90 -24.35
CA ARG A 9 -25.83 2.09 -23.91
C ARG A 9 -25.41 2.03 -22.44
N PHE A 10 -26.25 1.44 -21.59
CA PHE A 10 -25.90 1.23 -20.16
C PHE A 10 -24.79 0.20 -19.99
N PHE A 11 -24.78 -0.85 -20.81
CA PHE A 11 -23.71 -1.85 -20.81
C PHE A 11 -22.40 -1.28 -21.37
N GLU A 12 -22.45 -0.51 -22.44
CA GLU A 12 -21.29 0.19 -23.01
C GLU A 12 -20.74 1.28 -22.04
N PHE A 13 -21.62 1.95 -21.33
CA PHE A 13 -21.25 2.92 -20.27
C PHE A 13 -20.55 2.24 -19.09
N ASN A 14 -21.05 1.10 -18.61
CA ASN A 14 -20.40 0.34 -17.55
C ASN A 14 -19.05 -0.24 -17.98
N ILE A 15 -18.91 -0.69 -19.22
CA ILE A 15 -17.60 -1.13 -19.76
C ILE A 15 -16.65 0.05 -19.89
N PHE A 16 -17.13 1.23 -20.29
CA PHE A 16 -16.32 2.44 -20.39
C PHE A 16 -15.85 2.92 -19.02
N VAL A 17 -16.72 2.94 -18.00
CA VAL A 17 -16.37 3.25 -16.61
C VAL A 17 -15.40 2.22 -16.05
N TYR A 18 -15.61 0.93 -16.31
CA TYR A 18 -14.69 -0.13 -15.89
C TYR A 18 -13.30 0.00 -16.54
N ASN A 19 -13.25 0.33 -17.83
CA ASN A 19 -12.00 0.57 -18.56
C ASN A 19 -11.32 1.90 -18.16
N ALA A 20 -12.09 2.92 -17.78
CA ALA A 20 -11.56 4.18 -17.24
C ALA A 20 -11.01 4.00 -15.82
N LEU A 21 -11.64 3.16 -14.99
CA LEU A 21 -11.15 2.79 -13.66
C LEU A 21 -9.86 1.97 -13.71
N SER A 22 -9.67 1.15 -14.74
CA SER A 22 -8.45 0.37 -14.95
C SER A 22 -7.28 1.22 -15.50
N ARG A 23 -7.56 2.39 -16.07
CA ARG A 23 -6.57 3.31 -16.66
C ARG A 23 -6.77 4.73 -16.11
N ASN A 24 -6.20 4.99 -14.97
CA ASN A 24 -6.25 6.24 -14.15
C ASN A 24 -6.18 7.62 -14.87
N ILE A 25 -6.02 7.65 -16.19
CA ILE A 25 -5.76 8.88 -16.97
C ILE A 25 -7.05 9.59 -17.44
N TYR A 26 -8.18 8.88 -17.46
CA TYR A 26 -9.42 9.40 -18.06
C TYR A 26 -10.44 9.96 -17.06
N LEU A 27 -10.26 9.79 -15.76
CA LEU A 27 -11.21 10.26 -14.75
C LEU A 27 -11.36 11.79 -14.74
N LEU A 28 -10.26 12.54 -14.83
CA LEU A 28 -10.29 14.01 -14.85
C LEU A 28 -10.94 14.57 -16.13
N ARG A 29 -10.79 13.88 -17.27
CA ARG A 29 -11.43 14.28 -18.52
C ARG A 29 -12.92 13.95 -18.52
N PHE A 30 -13.30 12.86 -17.85
CA PHE A 30 -14.68 12.46 -17.69
C PHE A 30 -15.48 13.41 -16.78
N GLU A 31 -14.91 13.90 -15.68
CA GLU A 31 -15.53 14.89 -14.81
C GLU A 31 -15.84 16.20 -15.57
N ARG A 32 -14.91 16.71 -16.40
CA ARG A 32 -15.14 17.91 -17.21
C ARG A 32 -16.21 17.72 -18.27
N GLU A 33 -16.26 16.58 -18.92
CA GLU A 33 -17.28 16.30 -19.95
C GLU A 33 -18.66 16.01 -19.33
N TYR A 34 -18.70 15.41 -18.13
CA TYR A 34 -19.96 15.08 -17.46
C TYR A 34 -20.63 16.32 -16.84
N VAL A 35 -19.84 17.27 -16.33
CA VAL A 35 -20.34 18.57 -15.84
C VAL A 35 -20.88 19.44 -16.99
N SER A 36 -20.32 19.29 -18.20
CA SER A 36 -20.80 19.98 -19.39
C SER A 36 -22.01 19.30 -20.07
N PHE A 37 -22.18 17.98 -19.87
CA PHE A 37 -23.26 17.18 -20.46
C PHE A 37 -24.28 16.81 -19.38
N LYS A 38 -25.20 17.74 -19.10
CA LYS A 38 -26.39 17.47 -18.29
C LYS A 38 -27.44 16.79 -19.20
N PRO A 39 -27.57 15.46 -19.21
CA PRO A 39 -28.58 14.83 -20.04
C PRO A 39 -29.96 15.19 -19.48
N ARG A 40 -30.77 15.89 -20.27
CA ARG A 40 -32.14 16.31 -19.90
C ARG A 40 -33.09 15.15 -19.50
N SER A 41 -32.61 13.90 -19.48
CA SER A 41 -33.45 12.72 -19.27
C SER A 41 -32.82 11.57 -18.46
N ALA A 42 -31.71 11.79 -17.76
CA ALA A 42 -31.21 10.75 -16.86
C ALA A 42 -32.02 10.76 -15.56
N PRO A 43 -32.55 9.59 -15.09
CA PRO A 43 -33.24 9.53 -13.80
C PRO A 43 -32.29 9.98 -12.69
N GLU A 44 -32.77 10.87 -11.80
CA GLU A 44 -31.98 11.41 -10.67
C GLU A 44 -31.33 10.34 -9.82
N THR A 45 -31.93 9.15 -9.74
CA THR A 45 -31.40 7.98 -9.03
C THR A 45 -30.08 7.48 -9.63
N ILE A 46 -29.91 7.53 -10.95
CA ILE A 46 -28.67 7.09 -11.62
C ILE A 46 -27.57 8.11 -11.39
N VAL A 47 -27.89 9.41 -11.46
CA VAL A 47 -26.90 10.48 -11.19
C VAL A 47 -26.44 10.41 -9.73
N LYS A 48 -27.36 10.28 -8.78
CA LYS A 48 -27.04 10.15 -7.35
C LYS A 48 -26.18 8.92 -7.04
N SER A 49 -26.52 7.75 -7.64
CA SER A 49 -25.72 6.54 -7.43
C SER A 49 -24.32 6.64 -8.04
N SER A 50 -24.16 7.30 -9.17
CA SER A 50 -22.84 7.53 -9.79
C SER A 50 -21.98 8.51 -8.97
N ILE A 51 -22.58 9.57 -8.45
CA ILE A 51 -21.88 10.53 -7.56
C ILE A 51 -21.45 9.84 -6.26
N LEU A 52 -22.34 9.06 -5.64
CA LEU A 52 -22.03 8.32 -4.43
C LEU A 52 -20.90 7.30 -4.66
N PHE A 53 -20.92 6.61 -5.82
CA PHE A 53 -19.87 5.68 -6.20
C PHE A 53 -18.50 6.37 -6.40
N LEU A 54 -18.47 7.56 -7.02
CA LEU A 54 -17.27 8.37 -7.16
C LEU A 54 -16.74 8.84 -5.81
N GLN A 55 -17.61 9.30 -4.92
CA GLN A 55 -17.23 9.70 -3.55
C GLN A 55 -16.65 8.54 -2.73
N VAL A 56 -17.18 7.33 -2.90
CA VAL A 56 -16.63 6.12 -2.24
C VAL A 56 -15.22 5.81 -2.74
N ILE A 57 -14.97 5.97 -4.05
CA ILE A 57 -13.64 5.73 -4.64
C ILE A 57 -12.63 6.80 -4.19
N GLU A 58 -13.05 8.07 -4.14
CA GLU A 58 -12.18 9.16 -3.69
C GLU A 58 -11.78 9.03 -2.23
N ASN A 59 -12.67 8.52 -1.38
CA ASN A 59 -12.43 8.32 0.05
C ASN A 59 -11.71 7.01 0.37
N GLN A 60 -11.41 6.17 -0.63
CA GLN A 60 -10.71 4.91 -0.39
C GLN A 60 -9.24 5.18 -0.04
N LYS A 61 -8.80 4.64 1.10
CA LYS A 61 -7.41 4.68 1.54
C LYS A 61 -6.59 3.58 0.90
N TYR A 62 -5.34 3.92 0.60
CA TYR A 62 -4.35 3.02 0.03
C TYR A 62 -3.03 3.15 0.78
N TRP A 63 -2.28 2.06 0.86
CA TRP A 63 -0.91 2.09 1.32
C TRP A 63 0.02 2.52 0.21
N PHE A 64 0.73 3.63 0.43
CA PHE A 64 1.75 4.14 -0.48
C PHE A 64 3.12 3.94 0.12
N ALA A 65 4.07 3.46 -0.69
CA ALA A 65 5.47 3.42 -0.30
C ALA A 65 6.13 4.77 -0.63
N ALA A 66 6.83 5.34 0.35
CA ALA A 66 7.52 6.61 0.18
C ALA A 66 8.98 6.51 0.66
N ARG A 67 9.87 7.19 -0.04
CA ARG A 67 11.27 7.38 0.33
C ARG A 67 11.44 8.66 1.12
N THR A 68 12.24 8.60 2.18
CA THR A 68 12.70 9.77 2.93
C THR A 68 14.13 10.13 2.52
N ARG A 69 14.59 11.31 2.91
CA ARG A 69 16.02 11.62 2.88
C ARG A 69 16.75 10.80 3.95
N ASP A 70 18.06 10.62 3.76
CA ASP A 70 18.88 9.84 4.70
C ASP A 70 18.75 10.36 6.13
N LYS A 71 18.51 9.44 7.06
CA LYS A 71 18.33 9.71 8.51
C LYS A 71 17.19 10.66 8.85
N GLN A 72 16.24 10.89 7.95
CA GLN A 72 15.09 11.78 8.18
C GLN A 72 13.79 11.02 8.50
N GLU A 73 13.85 9.69 8.64
CA GLU A 73 12.67 8.86 8.87
C GLU A 73 11.86 9.29 10.09
N PHE A 74 12.57 9.55 11.21
CA PHE A 74 11.91 10.01 12.45
C PHE A 74 11.43 11.46 12.37
N ALA A 75 12.10 12.31 11.60
CA ALA A 75 11.64 13.68 11.36
C ALA A 75 10.34 13.68 10.54
N VAL A 76 10.27 12.84 9.51
CA VAL A 76 9.05 12.62 8.71
C VAL A 76 7.94 12.05 9.59
N ARG A 77 8.22 11.03 10.42
CA ARG A 77 7.27 10.47 11.39
C ARG A 77 6.67 11.58 12.27
N LYS A 78 7.51 12.40 12.88
CA LYS A 78 7.08 13.54 13.72
C LYS A 78 6.21 14.54 12.96
N SER A 79 6.52 14.81 11.68
CA SER A 79 5.71 15.70 10.85
C SER A 79 4.34 15.07 10.56
N LEU A 80 4.27 13.77 10.27
CA LEU A 80 3.00 13.06 10.06
C LEU A 80 2.15 13.02 11.33
N ASP A 81 2.76 12.79 12.51
CA ASP A 81 2.07 12.85 13.80
C ASP A 81 1.46 14.22 14.04
N LYS A 82 2.19 15.28 13.70
CA LYS A 82 1.70 16.66 13.79
C LYS A 82 0.51 16.90 12.87
N LEU A 83 0.58 16.46 11.63
CA LEU A 83 -0.53 16.57 10.67
C LEU A 83 -1.78 15.80 11.13
N LYS A 84 -1.58 14.61 11.72
CA LYS A 84 -2.67 13.81 12.28
C LYS A 84 -3.32 14.47 13.49
N SER A 85 -2.54 15.11 14.37
CA SER A 85 -3.03 15.73 15.62
C SER A 85 -3.57 17.13 15.42
N GLU A 86 -2.87 18.00 14.70
CA GLU A 86 -3.19 19.41 14.55
C GLU A 86 -4.18 19.64 13.40
N GLU A 87 -3.89 19.09 12.22
CA GLU A 87 -4.72 19.27 11.01
C GLU A 87 -5.85 18.23 10.92
N LYS A 88 -5.90 17.25 11.83
CA LYS A 88 -6.88 16.15 11.86
C LYS A 88 -6.99 15.42 10.52
N LEU A 89 -5.88 15.31 9.80
CA LEU A 89 -5.84 14.58 8.54
C LEU A 89 -6.09 13.10 8.79
N ASP A 90 -6.95 12.52 7.96
CA ASP A 90 -7.26 11.09 8.00
C ASP A 90 -6.16 10.30 7.29
N LEU A 91 -5.05 10.11 7.99
CA LEU A 91 -3.88 9.34 7.53
C LEU A 91 -3.40 8.39 8.62
N ASP A 92 -2.79 7.28 8.19
CA ASP A 92 -1.99 6.40 9.01
C ASP A 92 -0.64 6.19 8.34
N TYR A 93 0.35 5.77 9.12
CA TYR A 93 1.67 5.47 8.56
C TYR A 93 2.30 4.28 9.29
N TYR A 94 3.26 3.65 8.64
CA TYR A 94 4.06 2.59 9.23
C TYR A 94 5.53 2.80 8.91
N LEU A 95 6.33 2.92 9.97
CA LEU A 95 7.79 2.97 9.91
C LEU A 95 8.32 1.76 10.67
N PRO A 96 8.84 0.73 9.97
CA PRO A 96 9.40 -0.45 10.63
C PRO A 96 10.65 -0.07 11.41
N THR A 97 10.59 -0.21 12.73
CA THR A 97 11.69 0.13 13.64
C THR A 97 12.06 -1.05 14.53
N ARG A 98 13.30 -1.04 15.03
CA ARG A 98 13.77 -1.96 16.05
C ARG A 98 14.53 -1.24 17.13
N ILE A 99 14.61 -1.86 18.29
CA ILE A 99 15.36 -1.30 19.41
C ILE A 99 16.74 -1.94 19.44
N VAL A 100 17.77 -1.10 19.34
CA VAL A 100 19.17 -1.51 19.44
C VAL A 100 19.74 -1.03 20.78
N ILE A 101 20.37 -1.96 21.49
CA ILE A 101 21.08 -1.65 22.75
C ILE A 101 22.56 -1.55 22.42
N SER A 102 23.10 -0.34 22.48
CA SER A 102 24.51 -0.06 22.27
C SER A 102 25.22 0.07 23.60
N GLN A 103 26.36 -0.62 23.78
CA GLN A 103 27.23 -0.47 24.94
C GLN A 103 28.13 0.75 24.71
N LEU A 104 27.92 1.79 25.47
CA LEU A 104 28.83 2.94 25.59
C LEU A 104 29.85 2.66 26.71
N LYS A 105 30.94 3.44 26.74
CA LYS A 105 32.04 3.26 27.73
C LYS A 105 31.59 3.12 29.19
N TYR A 106 30.53 3.84 29.57
CA TYR A 106 30.03 3.86 30.95
C TYR A 106 28.54 3.51 31.11
N ARG A 107 27.79 3.33 30.02
CA ARG A 107 26.35 3.04 30.10
C ARG A 107 25.84 2.28 28.87
N ARG A 108 24.73 1.56 29.03
CA ARG A 108 23.98 1.03 27.93
C ARG A 108 22.99 2.10 27.39
N LYS A 109 23.00 2.32 26.09
CA LYS A 109 22.06 3.21 25.41
C LYS A 109 21.08 2.36 24.61
N ARG A 110 19.79 2.55 24.90
CA ARG A 110 18.70 1.98 24.09
C ARG A 110 18.29 3.01 23.05
N SER A 111 18.32 2.63 21.77
CA SER A 111 17.98 3.51 20.65
C SER A 111 17.02 2.81 19.73
N GLU A 112 15.98 3.51 19.31
CA GLU A 112 15.09 3.07 18.21
C GLU A 112 15.77 3.40 16.89
N VAL A 113 15.84 2.43 15.98
CA VAL A 113 16.44 2.60 14.66
C VAL A 113 15.49 2.04 13.58
N PRO A 114 15.41 2.65 12.39
CA PRO A 114 14.63 2.07 11.31
C PRO A 114 15.28 0.76 10.86
N VAL A 115 14.45 -0.25 10.60
CA VAL A 115 14.92 -1.54 10.09
C VAL A 115 15.29 -1.41 8.62
N ILE A 116 14.49 -0.65 7.88
CA ILE A 116 14.72 -0.34 6.48
C ILE A 116 15.00 1.15 6.37
N ARG A 117 16.17 1.50 5.84
CA ARG A 117 16.57 2.90 5.69
C ARG A 117 15.76 3.59 4.59
N ASN A 118 15.46 4.84 4.83
CA ASN A 118 14.82 5.74 3.85
C ASN A 118 13.48 5.22 3.32
N LEU A 119 12.74 4.43 4.08
CA LEU A 119 11.45 3.89 3.68
C LEU A 119 10.40 4.09 4.77
N ILE A 120 9.24 4.62 4.37
CA ILE A 120 8.05 4.75 5.19
C ILE A 120 6.82 4.40 4.35
N PHE A 121 5.82 3.81 4.96
CA PHE A 121 4.53 3.53 4.32
C PHE A 121 3.48 4.48 4.86
N ILE A 122 2.62 5.00 3.98
CA ILE A 122 1.57 5.96 4.31
C ILE A 122 0.24 5.41 3.82
N CYS A 123 -0.73 5.31 4.72
CA CYS A 123 -2.10 4.93 4.43
C CYS A 123 -2.98 6.17 4.41
N ALA A 124 -3.41 6.57 3.23
CA ALA A 124 -4.23 7.76 3.03
C ALA A 124 -5.01 7.67 1.72
N THR A 125 -5.92 8.61 1.48
CA THR A 125 -6.48 8.81 0.14
C THR A 125 -5.40 9.36 -0.80
N LYS A 126 -5.59 9.22 -2.10
CA LYS A 126 -4.63 9.77 -3.09
C LYS A 126 -4.46 11.28 -2.94
N GLN A 127 -5.56 11.99 -2.67
CA GLN A 127 -5.52 13.44 -2.48
C GLN A 127 -4.71 13.80 -1.24
N THR A 128 -5.03 13.21 -0.08
CA THR A 128 -4.28 13.42 1.16
C THR A 128 -2.79 13.10 1.00
N ALA A 129 -2.46 12.02 0.29
CA ALA A 129 -1.07 11.66 0.01
C ALA A 129 -0.35 12.74 -0.82
N CYS A 130 -1.00 13.32 -1.82
CA CYS A 130 -0.45 14.45 -2.59
C CYS A 130 -0.28 15.69 -1.71
N ASP A 131 -1.26 15.99 -0.86
CA ASP A 131 -1.26 17.19 0.00
C ASP A 131 -0.13 17.12 1.04
N ILE A 132 0.17 15.94 1.60
CA ILE A 132 1.28 15.72 2.53
C ILE A 132 2.61 16.22 1.95
N SER A 133 2.89 15.96 0.68
CA SER A 133 4.14 16.39 0.05
C SER A 133 4.08 17.80 -0.51
N ASN A 134 2.96 18.20 -1.12
CA ASN A 134 2.87 19.44 -1.91
C ASN A 134 2.38 20.63 -1.08
N VAL A 135 1.41 20.42 -0.18
CA VAL A 135 0.83 21.48 0.65
C VAL A 135 1.58 21.61 1.97
N TYR A 136 1.78 20.47 2.65
CA TYR A 136 2.43 20.43 3.96
C TYR A 136 3.95 20.33 3.90
N ASN A 137 4.53 20.20 2.70
CA ASN A 137 5.98 20.16 2.46
C ASN A 137 6.73 19.11 3.31
N VAL A 138 6.10 17.99 3.62
CA VAL A 138 6.77 16.88 4.28
C VAL A 138 7.81 16.29 3.33
N GLN A 139 9.05 16.17 3.79
CA GLN A 139 10.18 15.76 2.94
C GLN A 139 10.17 14.24 2.67
N LEU A 140 9.25 13.83 1.82
CA LEU A 140 9.12 12.45 1.36
C LEU A 140 8.84 12.40 -0.16
N PHE A 141 9.18 11.27 -0.77
CA PHE A 141 9.03 11.04 -2.21
C PHE A 141 8.30 9.73 -2.42
N TYR A 142 7.08 9.78 -2.93
CA TYR A 142 6.34 8.56 -3.25
C TYR A 142 7.03 7.76 -4.33
N MET A 143 7.17 6.46 -4.12
CA MET A 143 7.64 5.55 -5.14
C MET A 143 6.62 5.48 -6.27
N LYS A 144 7.11 5.36 -7.50
CA LYS A 144 6.24 5.28 -8.68
C LYS A 144 6.21 3.85 -9.21
N ASP A 145 5.05 3.43 -9.61
CA ASP A 145 4.89 2.20 -10.39
C ASP A 145 5.47 2.43 -11.80
N LEU A 146 6.30 1.49 -12.24
CA LEU A 146 7.03 1.59 -13.52
C LEU A 146 6.11 1.54 -14.74
N PHE A 147 4.94 0.91 -14.63
CA PHE A 147 4.00 0.76 -15.73
C PHE A 147 2.98 1.91 -15.81
N THR A 148 2.45 2.30 -14.65
CA THR A 148 1.38 3.32 -14.59
C THR A 148 1.92 4.73 -14.36
N HIS A 149 3.20 4.86 -13.98
CA HIS A 149 3.85 6.11 -13.56
C HIS A 149 3.13 6.86 -12.42
N SER A 150 2.12 6.23 -11.81
CA SER A 150 1.40 6.73 -10.65
C SER A 150 2.10 6.35 -9.35
N MET A 151 1.63 6.88 -8.22
CA MET A 151 2.12 6.46 -6.91
C MET A 151 1.91 4.96 -6.73
N LEU A 152 2.97 4.28 -6.27
CA LEU A 152 2.97 2.83 -6.06
C LEU A 152 2.05 2.48 -4.88
N VAL A 153 1.01 1.71 -5.17
CA VAL A 153 0.05 1.22 -4.17
C VAL A 153 0.46 -0.18 -3.71
N VAL A 154 0.58 -0.34 -2.41
CA VAL A 154 0.84 -1.64 -1.77
C VAL A 154 -0.51 -2.28 -1.43
N PRO A 155 -0.79 -3.53 -1.86
CA PRO A 155 -2.01 -4.22 -1.49
C PRO A 155 -2.14 -4.38 0.04
N ASN A 156 -3.33 -4.14 0.58
CA ASN A 156 -3.58 -4.18 2.03
C ASN A 156 -3.10 -5.48 2.68
N LYS A 157 -3.40 -6.63 2.06
CA LYS A 157 -2.99 -7.94 2.59
C LYS A 157 -1.46 -8.07 2.71
N GLN A 158 -0.71 -7.61 1.70
CA GLN A 158 0.75 -7.64 1.75
C GLN A 158 1.30 -6.72 2.84
N MET A 159 0.65 -5.56 3.04
CA MET A 159 1.05 -4.62 4.08
C MET A 159 0.75 -5.16 5.48
N GLU A 160 -0.41 -5.77 5.68
CA GLU A 160 -0.80 -6.43 6.93
C GLU A 160 0.15 -7.57 7.30
N ASP A 161 0.45 -8.45 6.35
CA ASP A 161 1.38 -9.56 6.55
C ASP A 161 2.80 -9.05 6.87
N PHE A 162 3.23 -7.99 6.19
CA PHE A 162 4.53 -7.36 6.44
C PHE A 162 4.59 -6.72 7.83
N MET A 163 3.59 -5.91 8.20
CA MET A 163 3.51 -5.31 9.54
C MET A 163 3.52 -6.37 10.63
N PHE A 164 2.72 -7.42 10.47
CA PHE A 164 2.63 -8.51 11.43
C PHE A 164 3.98 -9.21 11.65
N VAL A 165 4.71 -9.50 10.57
CA VAL A 165 6.04 -10.14 10.66
C VAL A 165 7.05 -9.22 11.33
N MET A 166 7.02 -7.93 10.98
CA MET A 166 7.93 -6.93 11.54
C MET A 166 7.69 -6.67 13.02
N ASP A 167 6.43 -6.62 13.44
CA ASP A 167 6.06 -6.38 14.83
C ASP A 167 6.39 -7.59 15.72
N LEU A 168 6.27 -8.80 15.15
CA LEU A 168 6.56 -10.04 15.88
C LEU A 168 8.07 -10.31 16.05
N ASN A 169 8.85 -10.16 14.99
CA ASN A 169 10.28 -10.45 15.01
C ASN A 169 11.08 -9.59 14.02
N PRO A 170 11.34 -8.32 14.34
CA PRO A 170 12.04 -7.40 13.43
C PRO A 170 13.49 -7.82 13.15
N ASP A 171 14.12 -8.57 14.05
CA ASP A 171 15.50 -9.06 13.90
C ASP A 171 15.60 -10.37 13.11
N GLY A 172 14.50 -11.11 13.00
CA GLY A 172 14.42 -12.38 12.26
C GLY A 172 14.00 -12.24 10.80
N VAL A 173 13.72 -11.01 10.34
CA VAL A 173 13.38 -10.74 8.95
C VAL A 173 14.64 -10.37 8.19
N ASN A 174 14.92 -11.09 7.11
CA ASN A 174 15.99 -10.75 6.19
C ASN A 174 15.44 -9.92 5.03
N PHE A 175 16.14 -8.86 4.68
CA PHE A 175 15.85 -8.00 3.54
C PHE A 175 16.95 -8.22 2.50
N ASP A 176 16.81 -9.31 1.75
CA ASP A 176 17.80 -9.64 0.74
C ASP A 176 17.48 -8.90 -0.57
N ASN A 177 18.50 -8.27 -1.13
CA ASN A 177 18.41 -7.68 -2.46
C ASN A 177 18.53 -8.75 -3.57
N GLU A 178 18.86 -9.99 -3.19
CA GLU A 178 18.89 -11.09 -4.15
C GLU A 178 17.48 -11.59 -4.42
N PRO A 179 17.10 -11.72 -5.69
CA PRO A 179 15.80 -12.25 -6.04
C PRO A 179 15.74 -13.74 -5.68
N PHE A 180 15.09 -14.09 -4.57
CA PHE A 180 14.63 -15.47 -4.41
C PHE A 180 13.87 -15.88 -5.66
N ALA A 181 14.12 -17.07 -6.15
CA ALA A 181 13.31 -17.63 -7.22
C ALA A 181 11.83 -17.57 -6.81
N ILE A 182 10.97 -17.24 -7.78
CA ILE A 182 9.52 -17.25 -7.54
C ILE A 182 9.14 -18.67 -7.17
N GLY A 183 8.71 -18.85 -5.94
CA GLY A 183 8.27 -20.13 -5.40
C GLY A 183 6.76 -20.29 -5.41
N ASP A 184 6.30 -21.45 -4.99
CA ASP A 184 4.88 -21.73 -4.83
C ASP A 184 4.26 -20.83 -3.76
N LYS A 185 3.02 -20.38 -3.98
CA LYS A 185 2.25 -19.64 -2.98
C LYS A 185 1.90 -20.54 -1.81
N VAL A 186 2.17 -20.06 -0.63
CA VAL A 186 1.92 -20.77 0.62
C VAL A 186 1.27 -19.89 1.66
N LYS A 187 0.56 -20.55 2.57
CA LYS A 187 0.05 -19.94 3.80
C LYS A 187 0.65 -20.64 4.99
N VAL A 188 1.09 -19.89 5.97
CA VAL A 188 1.56 -20.42 7.24
C VAL A 188 0.34 -20.79 8.08
N VAL A 189 0.27 -22.07 8.50
CA VAL A 189 -0.89 -22.60 9.24
C VAL A 189 -0.61 -22.89 10.71
N LYS A 190 0.65 -22.80 11.13
CA LYS A 190 1.07 -23.06 12.52
C LYS A 190 2.19 -22.12 12.94
N GLY A 191 2.35 -21.95 14.26
CA GLY A 191 3.39 -21.12 14.88
C GLY A 191 3.02 -19.65 14.90
N ASP A 192 3.98 -18.82 15.32
CA ASP A 192 3.79 -17.40 15.58
C ASP A 192 3.40 -16.61 14.31
N PHE A 193 3.84 -17.08 13.14
CA PHE A 193 3.54 -16.50 11.84
C PHE A 193 2.27 -17.05 11.17
N SER A 194 1.40 -17.74 11.93
CA SER A 194 0.18 -18.32 11.37
C SER A 194 -0.73 -17.26 10.75
N GLY A 195 -1.23 -17.56 9.54
CA GLY A 195 -2.10 -16.65 8.77
C GLY A 195 -1.40 -15.90 7.66
N ILE A 196 -0.07 -15.79 7.69
CA ILE A 196 0.71 -15.09 6.67
C ILE A 196 0.66 -15.83 5.35
N GLU A 197 0.57 -15.09 4.28
CA GLU A 197 0.63 -15.59 2.90
C GLU A 197 1.88 -15.04 2.20
N GLY A 198 2.56 -15.90 1.48
CA GLY A 198 3.78 -15.52 0.76
C GLY A 198 4.18 -16.59 -0.24
N GLU A 199 5.42 -16.51 -0.71
CA GLU A 199 6.03 -17.51 -1.58
C GLU A 199 7.04 -18.34 -0.81
N VAL A 200 7.10 -19.65 -1.04
CA VAL A 200 8.12 -20.49 -0.41
C VAL A 200 9.46 -20.34 -1.14
N ALA A 201 10.51 -20.10 -0.40
CA ALA A 201 11.88 -20.18 -0.90
C ALA A 201 12.67 -21.17 -0.03
N THR A 202 13.58 -21.91 -0.65
CA THR A 202 14.46 -22.84 0.05
C THR A 202 15.90 -22.50 -0.26
N GLU A 203 16.68 -22.24 0.77
CA GLU A 203 18.10 -21.92 0.68
C GLU A 203 18.86 -22.73 1.73
N ALA A 204 19.94 -23.39 1.34
CA ALA A 204 20.81 -24.17 2.24
C ALA A 204 20.04 -25.09 3.22
N ASN A 205 19.04 -25.83 2.72
CA ASN A 205 18.13 -26.68 3.50
C ASN A 205 17.25 -25.98 4.54
N LYS A 206 17.15 -24.63 4.47
CA LYS A 206 16.23 -23.83 5.28
C LYS A 206 15.07 -23.35 4.43
N THR A 207 13.88 -23.39 4.99
CA THR A 207 12.66 -22.90 4.30
C THR A 207 12.31 -21.52 4.80
N TYR A 208 12.09 -20.63 3.87
CA TYR A 208 11.70 -19.25 4.11
C TYR A 208 10.31 -18.99 3.50
N VAL A 209 9.53 -18.17 4.15
CA VAL A 209 8.35 -17.54 3.54
C VAL A 209 8.74 -16.13 3.13
N VAL A 210 8.55 -15.84 1.86
CA VAL A 210 8.94 -14.58 1.23
C VAL A 210 7.70 -13.74 1.01
N ILE A 211 7.67 -12.57 1.61
CA ILE A 211 6.63 -11.56 1.42
C ILE A 211 7.19 -10.53 0.45
N ARG A 212 6.61 -10.46 -0.75
CA ARG A 212 7.02 -9.49 -1.77
C ARG A 212 6.07 -8.30 -1.76
N ILE A 213 6.60 -7.14 -1.41
CA ILE A 213 5.92 -5.88 -1.68
C ILE A 213 6.43 -5.39 -3.03
N LYS A 214 5.64 -5.68 -4.07
CA LYS A 214 6.03 -5.46 -5.47
C LYS A 214 6.54 -4.04 -5.71
N GLY A 215 7.76 -3.94 -6.24
CA GLY A 215 8.39 -2.66 -6.53
C GLY A 215 8.98 -1.91 -5.33
N VAL A 216 8.87 -2.45 -4.11
CA VAL A 216 9.37 -1.81 -2.88
C VAL A 216 10.47 -2.64 -2.24
N LEU A 217 10.13 -3.85 -1.77
CA LEU A 217 11.07 -4.72 -1.04
C LEU A 217 10.63 -6.19 -1.09
N VAL A 218 11.58 -7.04 -0.73
CA VAL A 218 11.36 -8.46 -0.47
C VAL A 218 11.76 -8.72 0.97
N ALA A 219 10.84 -9.23 1.77
CA ALA A 219 11.09 -9.64 3.15
C ALA A 219 10.98 -11.17 3.24
N SER A 220 11.95 -11.82 3.88
CA SER A 220 11.91 -13.25 4.09
C SER A 220 12.00 -13.60 5.58
N VAL A 221 11.21 -14.57 5.99
CA VAL A 221 11.20 -15.09 7.34
C VAL A 221 11.35 -16.61 7.32
N LYS A 222 12.19 -17.14 8.22
CA LYS A 222 12.41 -18.56 8.32
C LYS A 222 11.22 -19.26 8.99
N VAL A 223 10.62 -20.23 8.31
CA VAL A 223 9.48 -21.01 8.81
C VAL A 223 9.71 -22.49 8.57
N PRO A 224 9.41 -23.39 9.54
CA PRO A 224 9.46 -24.82 9.32
C PRO A 224 8.54 -25.25 8.18
N LYS A 225 9.02 -26.11 7.28
CA LYS A 225 8.25 -26.60 6.13
C LYS A 225 6.93 -27.26 6.55
N SER A 226 6.90 -27.90 7.72
CA SER A 226 5.69 -28.53 8.28
C SER A 226 4.58 -27.55 8.66
N TYR A 227 4.88 -26.25 8.70
CA TYR A 227 3.90 -25.18 9.02
C TYR A 227 3.29 -24.56 7.77
N LEU A 228 3.70 -24.99 6.59
CA LEU A 228 3.29 -24.42 5.31
C LEU A 228 2.18 -25.25 4.67
N LYS A 229 1.19 -24.56 4.12
CA LYS A 229 0.15 -25.12 3.27
C LYS A 229 0.18 -24.42 1.92
N PHE A 230 0.26 -25.18 0.83
CA PHE A 230 0.21 -24.63 -0.52
C PHE A 230 -1.18 -24.08 -0.82
N ILE A 231 -1.21 -22.89 -1.43
CA ILE A 231 -2.41 -22.22 -1.92
C ILE A 231 -2.42 -22.37 -3.43
N LYS A 232 -3.56 -22.81 -3.98
CA LYS A 232 -3.76 -22.87 -5.43
C LYS A 232 -4.19 -21.51 -5.97
#